data_6630f15a00a194bfde0ac5ae1847aa33
#
_entry.id   6630f15a00a194bfde0ac5ae1847aa33
#
_cell.length_a   1.000
_cell.length_b   1.000
_cell.length_c   1.000
_cell.angle_alpha   90.00
_cell.angle_beta   90.00
_cell.angle_gamma   90.00
#
_symmetry.space_group_name_H-M   'P 1'
#
loop_
_entity.id
_entity.type
_entity.pdbx_description
1 polymer ?
#
loop_
_entity_poly.entity_id
_entity_poly.type
_entity_poly.pdbx_seq_one_letter_code
_entity_poly.pdbx_strand_id
1 'polypeptide(L)'
;MKNIIALLTLTVSTCAFAQVAIGKSSVTNTSVSLEFGDYVAGQGRGIIVPWATPQTNMQQGTILFDTSDKIMKYRKNDGTWVALSKYEVTTVEGQANYDTTGDVNTTLQDTNNGVALSDKPDAKAAIGTPTATPGILVLEDANKAMILPKVPSPHLNIINPEPGMMVYDTTTKQLAVFNGKVWSFWKP
;
A
#
# COMPACT_ATOMS: atom_id res chain seq x y z
N MET A 1 -2.95 4.31 -50.30
CA MET A 1 -1.92 3.71 -49.41
C MET A 1 -1.71 4.52 -48.13
N LYS A 2 -1.54 5.88 -48.17
CA LYS A 2 -1.38 6.71 -46.96
C LYS A 2 -2.52 6.55 -45.95
N ASN A 3 -3.78 6.44 -46.35
CA ASN A 3 -4.94 6.32 -45.46
C ASN A 3 -5.09 4.93 -44.83
N ILE A 4 -4.57 3.88 -45.46
CA ILE A 4 -4.56 2.51 -44.92
C ILE A 4 -3.51 2.38 -43.81
N ILE A 5 -2.36 3.04 -43.95
CA ILE A 5 -1.31 3.05 -42.92
C ILE A 5 -1.79 3.83 -41.69
N ALA A 6 -2.47 4.96 -41.86
CA ALA A 6 -3.05 5.74 -40.74
C ALA A 6 -4.16 4.96 -40.01
N LEU A 7 -4.96 4.15 -40.71
CA LEU A 7 -5.98 3.30 -40.08
C LEU A 7 -5.35 2.12 -39.32
N LEU A 8 -4.27 1.54 -39.84
CA LEU A 8 -3.56 0.44 -39.16
C LEU A 8 -2.81 0.89 -37.91
N THR A 9 -2.23 2.10 -37.90
CA THR A 9 -1.60 2.68 -36.70
C THR A 9 -2.63 3.04 -35.65
N LEU A 10 -3.84 3.44 -36.00
CA LEU A 10 -4.89 3.77 -35.03
C LEU A 10 -5.45 2.52 -34.33
N THR A 11 -5.51 1.38 -35.05
CA THR A 11 -6.00 0.11 -34.46
C THR A 11 -4.99 -0.57 -33.51
N VAL A 12 -3.69 -0.32 -33.66
CA VAL A 12 -2.64 -0.87 -32.79
C VAL A 12 -2.56 -0.12 -31.43
N SER A 13 -3.03 1.12 -31.35
CA SER A 13 -2.94 1.93 -30.15
C SER A 13 -4.05 1.66 -29.09
N THR A 14 -4.99 0.75 -29.35
CA THR A 14 -6.15 0.52 -28.45
C THR A 14 -5.98 -0.64 -27.46
N CYS A 15 -4.84 -1.32 -27.44
CA CYS A 15 -4.57 -2.38 -26.47
C CYS A 15 -3.73 -1.87 -25.26
N ALA A 16 -4.16 -0.79 -24.63
CA ALA A 16 -3.60 -0.40 -23.33
C ALA A 16 -4.23 -1.26 -22.24
N PHE A 17 -3.55 -2.33 -21.84
CA PHE A 17 -3.95 -3.09 -20.66
C PHE A 17 -3.67 -2.24 -19.42
N ALA A 18 -4.71 -1.90 -18.67
CA ALA A 18 -4.62 -1.18 -17.39
C ALA A 18 -4.17 -2.12 -16.25
N GLN A 19 -3.06 -2.82 -16.46
CA GLN A 19 -2.48 -3.75 -15.49
C GLN A 19 -1.01 -3.41 -15.28
N VAL A 20 -0.58 -3.37 -14.03
CA VAL A 20 0.80 -3.03 -13.66
C VAL A 20 1.44 -4.19 -12.91
N ALA A 21 2.59 -4.64 -13.39
CA ALA A 21 3.46 -5.59 -12.70
C ALA A 21 4.73 -4.86 -12.25
N ILE A 22 5.08 -4.95 -10.97
CA ILE A 22 6.27 -4.34 -10.39
C ILE A 22 7.22 -5.44 -9.95
N GLY A 23 8.43 -5.48 -10.55
CA GLY A 23 9.44 -6.50 -10.26
C GLY A 23 9.16 -7.87 -10.87
N LYS A 24 8.25 -7.96 -11.84
CA LYS A 24 7.96 -9.14 -12.66
C LYS A 24 7.52 -8.71 -14.08
N SER A 25 7.56 -9.63 -15.03
CA SER A 25 7.31 -9.32 -16.44
C SER A 25 5.83 -9.12 -16.78
N SER A 26 4.91 -9.74 -16.02
CA SER A 26 3.46 -9.65 -16.27
C SER A 26 2.69 -9.99 -14.99
N VAL A 27 1.43 -9.58 -14.93
CA VAL A 27 0.49 -10.01 -13.89
C VAL A 27 0.07 -11.47 -14.07
N THR A 28 -0.31 -12.13 -12.98
CA THR A 28 -0.66 -13.56 -12.96
C THR A 28 -1.92 -13.88 -13.78
N ASN A 29 -2.90 -12.97 -13.78
CA ASN A 29 -4.15 -13.15 -14.55
C ASN A 29 -4.85 -11.81 -14.81
N THR A 30 -5.91 -11.85 -15.62
CA THR A 30 -6.65 -10.64 -16.05
C THR A 30 -7.47 -9.96 -14.95
N SER A 31 -7.69 -10.62 -13.81
CA SER A 31 -8.42 -10.06 -12.65
C SER A 31 -7.51 -9.25 -11.72
N VAL A 32 -6.25 -9.01 -12.10
CA VAL A 32 -5.28 -8.25 -11.32
C VAL A 32 -5.01 -6.91 -11.97
N SER A 33 -5.15 -5.81 -11.23
CA SER A 33 -4.77 -4.47 -11.68
C SER A 33 -3.33 -4.10 -11.31
N LEU A 34 -2.87 -4.54 -10.13
CA LEU A 34 -1.51 -4.29 -9.64
C LEU A 34 -0.97 -5.53 -8.94
N GLU A 35 0.22 -5.98 -9.32
CA GLU A 35 0.89 -7.13 -8.73
C GLU A 35 2.40 -6.88 -8.57
N PHE A 36 2.96 -7.45 -7.51
CA PHE A 36 4.39 -7.36 -7.20
C PHE A 36 5.10 -8.69 -7.48
N GLY A 37 6.40 -8.61 -7.76
CA GLY A 37 7.25 -9.76 -7.99
C GLY A 37 7.34 -10.71 -6.80
N ASP A 38 7.78 -11.94 -7.08
CA ASP A 38 7.91 -12.97 -6.07
C ASP A 38 9.02 -12.65 -5.06
N TYR A 39 8.89 -13.20 -3.85
CA TYR A 39 9.90 -13.07 -2.82
C TYR A 39 11.22 -13.73 -3.24
N VAL A 40 12.30 -13.00 -3.04
CA VAL A 40 13.67 -13.52 -3.14
C VAL A 40 14.29 -13.51 -1.74
N ALA A 41 14.93 -14.60 -1.33
CA ALA A 41 15.54 -14.72 -0.01
C ALA A 41 16.52 -13.56 0.28
N GLY A 42 16.39 -12.93 1.44
CA GLY A 42 17.16 -11.76 1.85
C GLY A 42 16.73 -10.43 1.20
N GLN A 43 15.68 -10.43 0.37
CA GLN A 43 15.16 -9.25 -0.32
C GLN A 43 13.67 -9.04 -0.05
N GLY A 44 13.20 -9.37 1.15
CA GLY A 44 11.81 -9.14 1.53
C GLY A 44 11.45 -7.66 1.45
N ARG A 45 10.39 -7.32 0.69
CA ARG A 45 9.90 -5.96 0.49
C ARG A 45 8.38 -5.95 0.61
N GLY A 46 7.83 -4.84 1.11
CA GLY A 46 6.40 -4.59 1.19
C GLY A 46 6.00 -3.33 0.45
N ILE A 47 4.72 -3.04 0.45
CA ILE A 47 4.18 -1.73 0.08
C ILE A 47 4.21 -0.87 1.33
N ILE A 48 4.69 0.38 1.22
CA ILE A 48 4.53 1.39 2.26
C ILE A 48 3.31 2.23 1.87
N VAL A 49 2.29 2.25 2.74
CA VAL A 49 1.11 3.09 2.51
C VAL A 49 1.40 4.54 2.87
N PRO A 50 0.60 5.51 2.36
CA PRO A 50 0.78 6.92 2.69
C PRO A 50 0.75 7.16 4.20
N TRP A 51 1.68 7.96 4.69
CA TRP A 51 1.70 8.49 6.05
C TRP A 51 0.91 9.78 6.07
N ALA A 52 -0.25 9.78 6.67
CA ALA A 52 -1.14 10.93 6.66
C ALA A 52 -2.03 10.96 7.89
N THR A 53 -2.51 12.13 8.25
CA THR A 53 -3.60 12.27 9.23
C THR A 53 -4.94 12.04 8.53
N PRO A 54 -5.86 11.21 9.07
CA PRO A 54 -7.16 10.97 8.49
C PRO A 54 -7.96 12.24 8.24
N GLN A 55 -8.51 12.38 7.05
CA GLN A 55 -9.37 13.49 6.66
C GLN A 55 -10.82 13.04 6.44
N THR A 56 -11.78 13.93 6.63
CA THR A 56 -13.22 13.61 6.51
C THR A 56 -13.66 13.35 5.06
N ASN A 57 -12.94 13.89 4.09
CA ASN A 57 -13.23 13.74 2.66
C ASN A 57 -12.55 12.54 1.98
N MET A 58 -11.77 11.76 2.70
CA MET A 58 -11.14 10.55 2.14
C MET A 58 -12.21 9.53 1.74
N GLN A 59 -11.99 8.81 0.66
CA GLN A 59 -12.94 7.83 0.12
C GLN A 59 -12.91 6.51 0.89
N GLN A 60 -14.00 5.74 0.80
CA GLN A 60 -14.02 4.34 1.27
C GLN A 60 -12.94 3.52 0.58
N GLY A 61 -12.36 2.55 1.29
CA GLY A 61 -11.25 1.75 0.79
C GLY A 61 -9.88 2.43 0.92
N THR A 62 -9.81 3.71 1.33
CA THR A 62 -8.53 4.37 1.63
C THR A 62 -7.80 3.61 2.73
N ILE A 63 -6.53 3.31 2.49
CA ILE A 63 -5.60 2.73 3.47
C ILE A 63 -4.48 3.74 3.71
N LEU A 64 -4.16 4.00 4.97
CA LEU A 64 -3.07 4.89 5.38
C LEU A 64 -2.44 4.45 6.70
N PHE A 65 -1.26 4.97 6.97
CA PHE A 65 -0.65 4.98 8.29
C PHE A 65 -0.92 6.35 8.93
N ASP A 66 -1.75 6.36 9.98
CA ASP A 66 -2.11 7.58 10.70
C ASP A 66 -0.93 8.04 11.57
N THR A 67 -0.35 9.18 11.23
CA THR A 67 0.82 9.72 11.94
C THR A 67 0.48 10.28 13.32
N SER A 68 -0.80 10.54 13.60
CA SER A 68 -1.24 11.11 14.89
C SER A 68 -1.29 10.07 16.01
N ASP A 69 -1.75 8.86 15.71
CA ASP A 69 -1.82 7.75 16.68
C ASP A 69 -0.91 6.57 16.31
N LYS A 70 -0.18 6.66 15.19
CA LYS A 70 0.79 5.67 14.72
C LYS A 70 0.17 4.29 14.45
N ILE A 71 -1.05 4.30 13.92
CA ILE A 71 -1.83 3.11 13.60
C ILE A 71 -2.10 3.04 12.10
N MET A 72 -1.90 1.86 11.52
CA MET A 72 -2.35 1.60 10.17
C MET A 72 -3.85 1.39 10.13
N LYS A 73 -4.57 2.10 9.24
CA LYS A 73 -6.03 2.15 9.19
C LYS A 73 -6.56 1.99 7.78
N TYR A 74 -7.81 1.50 7.67
CA TYR A 74 -8.60 1.63 6.45
C TYR A 74 -9.95 2.28 6.72
N ARG A 75 -10.52 2.95 5.69
CA ARG A 75 -11.79 3.64 5.77
C ARG A 75 -12.93 2.78 5.23
N LYS A 76 -13.98 2.61 6.04
CA LYS A 76 -15.23 1.95 5.65
C LYS A 76 -16.17 2.88 4.88
N ASN A 77 -17.19 2.30 4.27
CA ASN A 77 -18.23 3.05 3.54
C ASN A 77 -19.09 3.94 4.43
N ASP A 78 -19.22 3.61 5.72
CA ASP A 78 -19.93 4.43 6.72
C ASP A 78 -19.11 5.63 7.24
N GLY A 79 -17.90 5.82 6.70
CA GLY A 79 -16.99 6.89 7.08
C GLY A 79 -16.14 6.60 8.31
N THR A 80 -16.29 5.45 8.95
CA THR A 80 -15.49 5.06 10.11
C THR A 80 -14.13 4.51 9.69
N TRP A 81 -13.14 4.67 10.57
CA TRP A 81 -11.79 4.12 10.40
C TRP A 81 -11.63 2.86 11.24
N VAL A 82 -11.04 1.83 10.65
CA VAL A 82 -10.74 0.57 11.32
C VAL A 82 -9.23 0.41 11.42
N ALA A 83 -8.75 0.14 12.61
CA ALA A 83 -7.34 -0.14 12.87
C ALA A 83 -6.93 -1.49 12.28
N LEU A 84 -5.85 -1.50 11.51
CA LEU A 84 -5.19 -2.71 10.99
C LEU A 84 -3.97 -3.11 11.82
N SER A 85 -3.30 -2.16 12.46
CA SER A 85 -2.25 -2.46 13.43
C SER A 85 -2.78 -2.31 14.85
N LYS A 86 -2.20 -3.07 15.77
CA LYS A 86 -2.58 -2.98 17.20
C LYS A 86 -1.81 -1.87 17.88
N TYR A 87 -2.52 -1.22 18.81
CA TYR A 87 -1.99 -0.35 19.83
C TYR A 87 -2.51 -0.89 21.15
N GLU A 88 -1.69 -1.62 21.86
CA GLU A 88 -2.03 -2.11 23.20
C GLU A 88 -0.77 -2.05 24.08
N VAL A 89 -0.92 -1.47 25.26
CA VAL A 89 0.03 -1.68 26.34
C VAL A 89 -0.44 -2.95 27.05
N THR A 90 0.19 -4.08 26.74
CA THR A 90 -0.14 -5.36 27.37
C THR A 90 0.89 -5.69 28.43
N THR A 91 0.43 -6.12 29.61
CA THR A 91 1.27 -6.84 30.57
C THR A 91 1.48 -8.26 30.05
N VAL A 92 2.68 -8.55 29.56
CA VAL A 92 3.11 -9.92 29.32
C VAL A 92 3.66 -10.44 30.65
N GLU A 93 3.27 -11.66 31.05
CA GLU A 93 3.73 -12.28 32.27
C GLU A 93 5.27 -12.26 32.33
N GLY A 94 5.83 -11.58 33.33
CA GLY A 94 7.29 -11.39 33.51
C GLY A 94 7.88 -10.16 32.81
N GLN A 95 7.12 -9.35 32.07
CA GLN A 95 7.57 -8.07 31.52
C GLN A 95 6.56 -6.96 31.84
N ALA A 96 7.01 -5.96 32.56
CA ALA A 96 6.20 -4.77 32.82
C ALA A 96 6.02 -3.97 31.51
N ASN A 97 4.76 -3.77 31.11
CA ASN A 97 4.35 -2.83 30.06
C ASN A 97 5.04 -3.01 28.68
N TYR A 98 4.70 -4.06 27.96
CA TYR A 98 5.09 -4.18 26.57
C TYR A 98 4.28 -3.18 25.73
N ASP A 99 4.91 -2.07 25.38
CA ASP A 99 4.31 -1.01 24.57
C ASP A 99 4.41 -1.36 23.08
N THR A 100 3.27 -1.60 22.46
CA THR A 100 3.15 -1.87 21.01
C THR A 100 2.81 -0.62 20.20
N THR A 101 2.85 0.58 20.83
CA THR A 101 2.66 1.86 20.14
C THR A 101 3.61 1.93 18.94
N GLY A 102 3.08 2.28 17.78
CA GLY A 102 3.87 2.46 16.57
C GLY A 102 4.92 3.56 16.74
N ASP A 103 5.92 3.51 15.89
CA ASP A 103 6.94 4.54 15.79
C ASP A 103 7.06 5.03 14.34
N VAL A 104 7.27 6.32 14.13
CA VAL A 104 7.41 6.94 12.83
C VAL A 104 8.28 8.20 12.91
N ASN A 105 9.22 8.30 12.00
CA ASN A 105 10.03 9.50 11.83
C ASN A 105 9.58 10.25 10.57
N THR A 106 8.80 11.31 10.72
CA THR A 106 8.27 12.13 9.63
C THR A 106 9.27 13.16 9.08
N THR A 107 10.45 13.28 9.67
CA THR A 107 11.43 14.33 9.29
C THR A 107 11.76 14.32 7.80
N LEU A 108 11.84 13.13 7.18
CA LEU A 108 12.13 13.01 5.74
C LEU A 108 10.94 13.39 4.84
N GLN A 109 9.72 13.38 5.37
CA GLN A 109 8.53 13.84 4.66
C GLN A 109 8.37 15.36 4.77
N ASP A 110 8.76 15.92 5.90
CA ASP A 110 8.59 17.35 6.17
C ASP A 110 9.69 18.19 5.53
N THR A 111 10.89 17.62 5.33
CA THR A 111 12.05 18.36 4.80
C THR A 111 12.91 17.51 3.86
N ASN A 112 13.47 18.15 2.82
CA ASN A 112 14.56 17.60 2.02
C ASN A 112 15.77 18.52 2.15
N ASN A 113 16.88 18.05 2.75
CA ASN A 113 18.07 18.83 3.04
C ASN A 113 17.77 20.14 3.80
N GLY A 114 16.84 20.10 4.76
CA GLY A 114 16.45 21.28 5.56
C GLY A 114 15.49 22.24 4.85
N VAL A 115 15.04 21.91 3.64
CA VAL A 115 14.00 22.66 2.92
C VAL A 115 12.64 22.01 3.18
N ALA A 116 11.68 22.80 3.67
CA ALA A 116 10.31 22.32 3.87
C ALA A 116 9.73 21.81 2.54
N LEU A 117 9.19 20.59 2.57
CA LEU A 117 8.45 20.01 1.46
C LEU A 117 6.98 20.44 1.55
N SER A 118 6.39 20.78 0.42
CA SER A 118 4.94 20.98 0.31
C SER A 118 4.38 19.92 -0.62
N ASP A 119 3.27 19.31 -0.21
CA ASP A 119 2.52 18.39 -1.04
C ASP A 119 2.03 19.11 -2.32
N LYS A 120 2.03 18.34 -3.42
CA LYS A 120 1.33 18.76 -4.64
C LYS A 120 -0.08 18.18 -4.59
N PRO A 121 -1.12 19.02 -4.40
CA PRO A 121 -2.49 18.53 -4.24
C PRO A 121 -2.99 17.67 -5.41
N ASP A 122 -2.45 17.90 -6.61
CA ASP A 122 -2.84 17.20 -7.84
C ASP A 122 -1.97 15.97 -8.16
N ALA A 123 -0.98 15.64 -7.30
CA ALA A 123 -0.13 14.47 -7.50
C ALA A 123 -0.95 13.19 -7.31
N LYS A 124 -1.16 12.46 -8.40
CA LYS A 124 -1.98 11.25 -8.43
C LYS A 124 -1.45 10.24 -9.46
N ALA A 125 -1.45 8.97 -9.06
CA ALA A 125 -1.30 7.85 -9.98
C ALA A 125 -2.60 7.04 -9.97
N ALA A 126 -3.11 6.70 -11.16
CA ALA A 126 -4.29 5.85 -11.31
C ALA A 126 -3.97 4.64 -12.19
N ILE A 127 -4.48 3.47 -11.82
CA ILE A 127 -4.42 2.24 -12.61
C ILE A 127 -5.85 1.85 -12.95
N GLY A 128 -6.18 1.78 -14.24
CA GLY A 128 -7.53 1.63 -14.74
C GLY A 128 -8.00 2.86 -15.50
N THR A 129 -9.30 3.08 -15.58
CA THR A 129 -9.89 4.29 -16.19
C THR A 129 -9.91 5.42 -15.16
N PRO A 130 -9.10 6.50 -15.31
CA PRO A 130 -8.99 7.54 -14.32
C PRO A 130 -10.33 8.24 -14.05
N THR A 131 -10.67 8.41 -12.78
CA THR A 131 -11.82 9.17 -12.31
C THR A 131 -11.38 10.39 -11.46
N ALA A 132 -12.35 11.14 -10.94
CA ALA A 132 -12.08 12.23 -9.99
C ALA A 132 -11.84 11.72 -8.55
N THR A 133 -11.79 10.42 -8.29
CA THR A 133 -11.57 9.84 -6.95
C THR A 133 -10.26 10.38 -6.36
N PRO A 134 -10.30 11.03 -5.20
CA PRO A 134 -9.10 11.54 -4.55
C PRO A 134 -8.25 10.40 -3.97
N GLY A 135 -6.93 10.53 -4.09
CA GLY A 135 -5.95 9.57 -3.59
C GLY A 135 -4.64 9.67 -4.34
N ILE A 136 -3.52 9.32 -3.70
CA ILE A 136 -2.20 9.36 -4.33
C ILE A 136 -1.97 8.20 -5.30
N LEU A 137 -2.48 7.02 -4.96
CA LEU A 137 -2.55 5.84 -5.83
C LEU A 137 -3.98 5.31 -5.78
N VAL A 138 -4.65 5.29 -6.92
CA VAL A 138 -6.04 4.84 -7.03
C VAL A 138 -6.13 3.71 -8.06
N LEU A 139 -6.67 2.57 -7.62
CA LEU A 139 -6.92 1.40 -8.46
C LEU A 139 -8.39 1.44 -8.88
N GLU A 140 -8.66 1.82 -10.14
CA GLU A 140 -10.00 2.23 -10.61
C GLU A 140 -10.69 1.15 -11.47
N ASP A 141 -10.35 -0.10 -11.27
CA ASP A 141 -11.00 -1.22 -11.94
C ASP A 141 -12.13 -1.80 -11.08
N ALA A 142 -13.30 -2.00 -11.69
CA ALA A 142 -14.47 -2.56 -10.99
C ALA A 142 -14.39 -4.09 -10.76
N ASN A 143 -13.55 -4.79 -11.52
CA ASN A 143 -13.48 -6.25 -11.55
C ASN A 143 -12.06 -6.81 -11.42
N LYS A 144 -11.12 -5.98 -10.99
CA LYS A 144 -9.73 -6.39 -10.73
C LYS A 144 -9.31 -6.03 -9.31
N ALA A 145 -8.30 -6.69 -8.81
CA ALA A 145 -7.77 -6.51 -7.47
C ALA A 145 -6.26 -6.29 -7.49
N MET A 146 -5.72 -5.78 -6.39
CA MET A 146 -4.30 -5.74 -6.13
C MET A 146 -3.85 -7.02 -5.44
N ILE A 147 -2.75 -7.61 -5.90
CA ILE A 147 -2.04 -8.67 -5.19
C ILE A 147 -0.88 -8.04 -4.44
N LEU A 148 -0.89 -8.19 -3.12
CA LEU A 148 0.18 -7.68 -2.25
C LEU A 148 1.51 -8.40 -2.49
N PRO A 149 2.65 -7.76 -2.17
CA PRO A 149 3.93 -8.46 -2.07
C PRO A 149 3.80 -9.68 -1.15
N LYS A 150 4.27 -10.83 -1.62
CA LYS A 150 4.19 -12.10 -0.90
C LYS A 150 5.53 -12.37 -0.23
N VAL A 151 5.54 -12.41 1.10
CA VAL A 151 6.77 -12.64 1.88
C VAL A 151 6.50 -13.71 2.93
N PRO A 152 7.30 -14.79 2.99
CA PRO A 152 7.16 -15.77 4.07
C PRO A 152 7.66 -15.15 5.37
N SER A 153 6.89 -15.27 6.46
CA SER A 153 7.28 -14.80 7.81
C SER A 153 7.93 -13.41 7.79
N PRO A 154 7.19 -12.33 7.43
CA PRO A 154 7.75 -10.99 7.16
C PRO A 154 8.57 -10.45 8.34
N HIS A 155 8.21 -10.78 9.58
CA HIS A 155 8.94 -10.40 10.79
C HIS A 155 10.36 -10.99 10.89
N LEU A 156 10.68 -12.01 10.08
CA LEU A 156 12.02 -12.61 10.01
C LEU A 156 12.76 -12.25 8.71
N ASN A 157 12.02 -12.00 7.63
CA ASN A 157 12.58 -11.90 6.28
C ASN A 157 12.57 -10.48 5.69
N ILE A 158 12.02 -9.50 6.41
CA ILE A 158 12.14 -8.09 6.06
C ILE A 158 13.03 -7.40 7.08
N ILE A 159 14.19 -6.93 6.60
CA ILE A 159 15.16 -6.23 7.44
C ILE A 159 14.81 -4.74 7.42
N ASN A 160 14.73 -4.12 8.62
CA ASN A 160 14.39 -2.70 8.79
C ASN A 160 13.10 -2.29 8.04
N PRO A 161 11.95 -2.89 8.39
CA PRO A 161 10.69 -2.50 7.78
C PRO A 161 10.33 -1.05 8.17
N GLU A 162 9.77 -0.31 7.22
CA GLU A 162 9.28 1.05 7.47
C GLU A 162 7.85 1.04 8.04
N PRO A 163 7.48 2.01 8.89
CA PRO A 163 6.11 2.18 9.36
C PRO A 163 5.11 2.24 8.18
N GLY A 164 3.95 1.60 8.35
CA GLY A 164 2.94 1.51 7.28
C GLY A 164 3.27 0.46 6.22
N MET A 165 4.28 -0.38 6.41
CA MET A 165 4.55 -1.48 5.50
C MET A 165 3.46 -2.55 5.56
N MET A 166 3.04 -3.03 4.39
CA MET A 166 2.00 -4.04 4.21
C MET A 166 2.46 -5.13 3.26
N VAL A 167 2.25 -6.39 3.64
CA VAL A 167 2.57 -7.60 2.85
C VAL A 167 1.55 -8.70 3.11
N TYR A 168 1.53 -9.72 2.23
CA TYR A 168 0.86 -10.99 2.49
C TYR A 168 1.89 -12.00 3.00
N ASP A 169 1.69 -12.49 4.23
CA ASP A 169 2.51 -13.57 4.80
C ASP A 169 2.11 -14.92 4.20
N THR A 170 2.99 -15.50 3.40
CA THR A 170 2.74 -16.80 2.75
C THR A 170 2.85 -17.98 3.70
N THR A 171 3.52 -17.83 4.86
CA THR A 171 3.65 -18.88 5.88
C THR A 171 2.36 -19.05 6.66
N THR A 172 1.85 -17.96 7.22
CA THR A 172 0.63 -17.97 8.05
C THR A 172 -0.64 -17.70 7.25
N LYS A 173 -0.51 -17.30 5.96
CA LYS A 173 -1.60 -16.93 5.04
C LYS A 173 -2.45 -15.78 5.58
N GLN A 174 -1.79 -14.73 6.02
CA GLN A 174 -2.39 -13.57 6.66
C GLN A 174 -1.94 -12.27 6.00
N LEU A 175 -2.78 -11.23 6.10
CA LEU A 175 -2.31 -9.87 5.90
C LEU A 175 -1.40 -9.50 7.07
N ALA A 176 -0.20 -9.00 6.80
CA ALA A 176 0.72 -8.50 7.78
C ALA A 176 0.98 -7.01 7.56
N VAL A 177 0.89 -6.22 8.64
CA VAL A 177 1.15 -4.77 8.63
C VAL A 177 2.11 -4.39 9.75
N PHE A 178 3.02 -3.46 9.46
CA PHE A 178 4.03 -2.99 10.42
C PHE A 178 3.74 -1.54 10.83
N ASN A 179 3.79 -1.25 12.12
CA ASN A 179 3.50 0.08 12.68
C ASN A 179 4.76 0.88 13.06
N GLY A 180 5.94 0.44 12.63
CA GLY A 180 7.22 1.04 13.03
C GLY A 180 7.86 0.36 14.25
N LYS A 181 7.15 -0.51 14.94
CA LYS A 181 7.64 -1.21 16.14
C LYS A 181 7.32 -2.70 16.14
N VAL A 182 6.08 -3.07 15.81
CA VAL A 182 5.60 -4.45 15.80
C VAL A 182 4.79 -4.77 14.53
N TRP A 183 4.81 -6.05 14.15
CA TRP A 183 3.96 -6.61 13.13
C TRP A 183 2.60 -7.02 13.70
N SER A 184 1.53 -6.66 13.01
CA SER A 184 0.16 -7.13 13.27
C SER A 184 -0.28 -8.05 12.13
N PHE A 185 -0.89 -9.18 12.47
CA PHE A 185 -1.32 -10.20 11.51
C PHE A 185 -2.83 -10.34 11.54
N TRP A 186 -3.44 -10.30 10.35
CA TRP A 186 -4.89 -10.39 10.18
C TRP A 186 -5.24 -11.66 9.41
N LYS A 187 -6.08 -12.46 10.04
CA LYS A 187 -6.73 -13.64 9.45
C LYS A 187 -8.23 -13.43 9.53
N PRO A 188 -8.99 -13.70 8.42
CA PRO A 188 -10.44 -13.67 8.43
C PRO A 188 -11.03 -14.73 9.37
#